data_5540680b186debd82917e73ae19af191
#
_entry.id   5540680b186debd82917e73ae19af191
#
_cell.length_a   1.000
_cell.length_b   1.000
_cell.length_c   1.000
_cell.angle_alpha   90.00
_cell.angle_beta   90.00
_cell.angle_gamma   90.00
#
_symmetry.space_group_name_H-M   'P 1'
#
loop_
_entity.id
_entity.type
_entity.pdbx_description
1 polymer ?
#
loop_
_entity_poly.entity_id
_entity_poly.type
_entity_poly.pdbx_seq_one_letter_code
_entity_poly.pdbx_strand_id
1 'polypeptide(L)'
;IPQVSTYTKNAATMVVKPGTYNNVTIEYTLHDAATNVSGTIKRTYPSVTFDAGKNTPVRADLDIKVYSANGYYEWDAQQHYWAGYEWDGANPTQTVLNGESNATDAPQSTNSVSAHGLRDFNDGTSPSHSAVNTFNTNEAFWYAKEGDPHWEDILWATMGHLYKGGMWIKKQSIIARDKGKTIQQLKDEAPDGNNYTTNTNNLLYKSSDHGVTIPEGRPVNINEYFFLPPLGAYFLGALEALGDTGCFWGSESHVSATGATNLRVNKNFILASNILG
;
A
#
# COMPACT_ATOMS: atom_id res chain seq x y z
N ILE A 1 32.59 20.10 21.28
CA ILE A 1 31.60 19.39 20.45
C ILE A 1 31.08 20.41 19.47
N PRO A 2 31.27 20.23 18.14
CA PRO A 2 30.73 21.16 17.16
C PRO A 2 29.22 21.21 17.33
N GLN A 3 28.66 22.40 17.45
CA GLN A 3 27.21 22.57 17.41
C GLN A 3 26.73 22.21 16.01
N VAL A 4 25.97 21.14 15.91
CA VAL A 4 25.38 20.66 14.66
C VAL A 4 24.10 21.43 14.39
N SER A 5 24.25 22.70 14.03
CA SER A 5 23.11 23.63 13.84
C SER A 5 22.30 23.40 12.56
N THR A 6 22.73 22.46 11.71
CA THR A 6 22.11 22.24 10.38
C THR A 6 21.68 20.80 10.12
N TYR A 7 21.87 19.88 11.05
CA TYR A 7 21.34 18.53 10.93
C TYR A 7 19.93 18.48 11.52
N THR A 8 19.02 18.03 10.72
CA THR A 8 17.65 17.80 11.12
C THR A 8 17.55 16.80 12.26
N LYS A 9 16.38 16.69 12.86
CA LYS A 9 16.00 15.89 14.03
C LYS A 9 16.50 14.42 14.08
N ASN A 10 17.08 13.89 13.00
CA ASN A 10 17.42 12.48 12.81
C ASN A 10 18.95 12.24 12.71
N ALA A 11 19.76 13.08 13.32
CA ALA A 11 21.20 12.87 13.39
C ALA A 11 21.62 12.34 14.76
N ALA A 12 22.47 11.31 14.76
CA ALA A 12 23.13 10.81 15.96
C ALA A 12 24.64 11.04 15.85
N THR A 13 25.29 11.35 16.96
CA THR A 13 26.74 11.53 17.02
C THR A 13 27.33 10.48 17.96
N MET A 14 28.39 9.83 17.51
CA MET A 14 29.15 8.88 18.33
C MET A 14 30.64 9.19 18.26
N VAL A 15 31.37 8.83 19.32
CA VAL A 15 32.84 8.93 19.37
C VAL A 15 33.41 7.59 18.93
N VAL A 16 34.29 7.62 17.92
CA VAL A 16 34.95 6.45 17.37
C VAL A 16 36.47 6.66 17.47
N LYS A 17 37.22 5.61 17.79
CA LYS A 17 38.71 5.64 17.79
C LYS A 17 39.16 5.93 16.35
N PRO A 18 40.15 6.84 16.15
CA PRO A 18 40.71 7.08 14.83
C PRO A 18 41.31 5.83 14.20
N GLY A 19 41.12 5.66 12.88
CA GLY A 19 41.57 4.51 12.11
C GLY A 19 40.73 4.20 10.92
N THR A 20 41.20 3.25 10.10
CA THR A 20 40.41 2.71 8.95
C THR A 20 39.78 1.39 9.36
N TYR A 21 38.49 1.26 9.17
CA TYR A 21 37.70 0.09 9.53
C TYR A 21 37.05 -0.48 8.26
N ASN A 22 37.15 -1.80 8.10
CA ASN A 22 36.54 -2.51 6.96
C ASN A 22 35.27 -3.21 7.40
N ASN A 23 34.29 -3.29 6.44
CA ASN A 23 33.01 -3.93 6.67
C ASN A 23 32.25 -3.34 7.87
N VAL A 24 32.25 -2.02 7.98
CA VAL A 24 31.57 -1.31 9.06
C VAL A 24 30.05 -1.44 8.84
N THR A 25 29.36 -2.08 9.76
CA THR A 25 27.90 -2.15 9.76
C THR A 25 27.35 -1.15 10.76
N ILE A 26 26.49 -0.26 10.28
CA ILE A 26 25.72 0.66 11.10
C ILE A 26 24.28 0.18 11.12
N GLU A 27 23.73 0.09 12.32
CA GLU A 27 22.35 -0.29 12.57
C GLU A 27 21.56 0.96 12.96
N TYR A 28 20.49 1.23 12.19
CA TYR A 28 19.60 2.35 12.40
C TYR A 28 18.29 1.83 12.95
N THR A 29 18.01 2.13 14.21
CA THR A 29 16.69 1.85 14.79
C THR A 29 15.79 3.06 14.63
N LEU A 30 14.66 2.85 14.00
CA LEU A 30 13.63 3.85 13.76
C LEU A 30 12.44 3.58 14.65
N HIS A 31 11.83 4.62 15.15
CA HIS A 31 10.59 4.55 15.93
C HIS A 31 9.71 5.75 15.61
N ASP A 32 8.48 5.47 15.25
CA ASP A 32 7.42 6.48 15.12
C ASP A 32 6.50 6.37 16.32
N ALA A 33 6.48 7.42 17.15
CA ALA A 33 5.70 7.44 18.37
C ALA A 33 4.18 7.52 18.13
N ALA A 34 3.74 8.09 16.99
CA ALA A 34 2.32 8.21 16.66
C ALA A 34 1.70 6.87 16.26
N THR A 35 2.42 6.08 15.47
CA THR A 35 1.98 4.75 15.02
C THR A 35 2.46 3.63 15.93
N ASN A 36 3.39 3.93 16.86
CA ASN A 36 4.12 2.94 17.67
C ASN A 36 4.86 1.88 16.83
N VAL A 37 5.22 2.21 15.59
CA VAL A 37 5.96 1.33 14.71
C VAL A 37 7.46 1.51 14.92
N SER A 38 8.16 0.41 15.07
CA SER A 38 9.62 0.37 15.14
C SER A 38 10.20 -0.62 14.14
N GLY A 39 11.41 -0.33 13.69
CA GLY A 39 12.16 -1.24 12.85
C GLY A 39 13.63 -0.90 12.79
N THR A 40 14.44 -1.84 12.35
CA THR A 40 15.88 -1.71 12.27
C THR A 40 16.36 -1.93 10.86
N ILE A 41 17.21 -1.03 10.37
CA ILE A 41 17.83 -1.10 9.05
C ILE A 41 19.34 -1.16 9.24
N LYS A 42 19.99 -2.11 8.58
CA LYS A 42 21.46 -2.27 8.59
C LYS A 42 22.05 -1.79 7.27
N ARG A 43 23.12 -1.02 7.36
CA ARG A 43 23.93 -0.59 6.21
C ARG A 43 25.37 -0.96 6.44
N THR A 44 25.96 -1.70 5.50
CA THR A 44 27.38 -2.10 5.57
C THR A 44 28.20 -1.27 4.59
N TYR A 45 29.22 -0.65 5.09
CA TYR A 45 30.19 0.15 4.35
C TYR A 45 31.47 -0.66 4.19
N PRO A 46 31.98 -0.85 2.95
CA PRO A 46 33.18 -1.67 2.72
C PRO A 46 34.42 -1.17 3.49
N SER A 47 34.57 0.15 3.57
CA SER A 47 35.65 0.79 4.34
C SER A 47 35.24 2.19 4.78
N VAL A 48 35.56 2.54 6.03
CA VAL A 48 35.35 3.90 6.57
C VAL A 48 36.61 4.31 7.33
N THR A 49 37.13 5.52 7.07
CA THR A 49 38.28 6.10 7.81
C THR A 49 37.78 7.21 8.72
N PHE A 50 38.11 7.12 9.99
CA PHE A 50 37.87 8.16 10.99
C PHE A 50 39.21 8.80 11.38
N ASP A 51 39.36 10.09 11.11
CA ASP A 51 40.55 10.87 11.44
C ASP A 51 40.45 11.45 12.85
N ALA A 52 41.62 11.57 13.52
CA ALA A 52 41.68 12.19 14.83
C ALA A 52 41.22 13.66 14.80
N GLY A 53 40.31 14.03 15.71
CA GLY A 53 39.81 15.39 15.83
C GLY A 53 38.91 15.86 14.66
N LYS A 54 38.50 14.95 13.78
CA LYS A 54 37.60 15.25 12.68
C LYS A 54 36.17 14.76 12.96
N ASN A 55 35.21 15.45 12.37
CA ASN A 55 33.84 14.95 12.24
C ASN A 55 33.70 14.25 10.88
N THR A 56 33.38 12.97 10.87
CA THR A 56 33.16 12.18 9.65
C THR A 56 31.65 11.96 9.48
N PRO A 57 30.97 12.70 8.60
CA PRO A 57 29.55 12.47 8.36
C PRO A 57 29.32 11.17 7.57
N VAL A 58 28.62 10.23 8.16
CA VAL A 58 28.13 9.04 7.46
C VAL A 58 26.66 9.26 7.13
N ARG A 59 26.36 9.33 5.84
CA ARG A 59 24.98 9.44 5.35
C ARG A 59 24.49 8.07 4.89
N ALA A 60 23.28 7.73 5.27
CA ALA A 60 22.61 6.53 4.79
C ALA A 60 21.27 6.89 4.16
N ASP A 61 21.05 6.41 2.95
CA ASP A 61 19.71 6.21 2.46
C ASP A 61 19.19 4.91 3.07
N LEU A 62 18.05 5.00 3.75
CA LEU A 62 17.45 3.86 4.44
C LEU A 62 16.55 3.03 3.53
N ASP A 63 16.35 3.46 2.25
CA ASP A 63 15.51 2.80 1.25
C ASP A 63 14.06 2.53 1.74
N ILE A 64 13.56 3.39 2.61
CA ILE A 64 12.18 3.30 3.06
C ILE A 64 11.29 3.80 1.93
N LYS A 65 10.46 2.92 1.39
CA LYS A 65 9.49 3.29 0.36
C LYS A 65 8.46 4.24 0.96
N VAL A 66 8.29 5.41 0.35
CA VAL A 66 7.23 6.37 0.70
C VAL A 66 6.08 6.20 -0.29
N TYR A 67 4.89 5.90 0.23
CA TYR A 67 3.68 5.83 -0.57
C TYR A 67 2.93 7.15 -0.51
N SER A 68 2.39 7.55 -1.65
CA SER A 68 1.64 8.81 -1.77
C SER A 68 0.32 8.75 -1.03
N ALA A 69 -0.02 9.81 -0.31
CA ALA A 69 -1.34 10.03 0.27
C ALA A 69 -2.43 10.28 -0.81
N ASN A 70 -2.03 10.59 -2.04
CA ASN A 70 -2.93 10.87 -3.16
C ASN A 70 -3.36 9.58 -3.91
N GLY A 71 -3.08 8.40 -3.36
CA GLY A 71 -3.52 7.10 -3.89
C GLY A 71 -4.90 6.66 -3.46
N TYR A 72 -5.56 7.39 -2.56
CA TYR A 72 -6.91 7.05 -2.10
C TYR A 72 -7.96 7.69 -3.02
N TYR A 73 -8.84 6.88 -3.56
CA TYR A 73 -9.95 7.32 -4.42
C TYR A 73 -11.24 6.67 -3.95
N GLU A 74 -12.35 7.39 -4.04
CA GLU A 74 -13.64 6.73 -4.21
C GLU A 74 -13.66 5.99 -5.55
N TRP A 75 -14.52 4.97 -5.70
CA TRP A 75 -14.52 4.18 -6.91
C TRP A 75 -14.73 5.07 -8.14
N ASP A 76 -13.79 4.96 -9.09
CA ASP A 76 -13.78 5.68 -10.36
C ASP A 76 -13.91 7.22 -10.26
N ALA A 77 -13.59 7.82 -9.13
CA ALA A 77 -13.54 9.27 -8.96
C ALA A 77 -12.43 9.89 -9.86
N GLN A 78 -12.66 11.13 -10.29
CA GLN A 78 -11.70 11.86 -11.13
C GLN A 78 -10.51 12.39 -10.31
N GLN A 79 -10.71 12.69 -9.04
CA GLN A 79 -9.70 13.19 -8.12
C GLN A 79 -9.61 12.28 -6.91
N HIS A 80 -8.43 12.28 -6.28
CA HIS A 80 -8.24 11.52 -5.06
C HIS A 80 -9.08 12.08 -3.91
N TYR A 81 -9.32 11.23 -2.91
CA TYR A 81 -10.26 11.43 -1.82
C TYR A 81 -10.10 12.77 -1.09
N TRP A 82 -8.85 13.23 -0.87
CA TRP A 82 -8.53 14.47 -0.16
C TRP A 82 -8.06 15.60 -1.09
N ALA A 83 -8.36 15.56 -2.39
CA ALA A 83 -7.93 16.61 -3.33
C ALA A 83 -8.37 18.01 -2.85
N GLY A 84 -7.38 18.92 -2.71
CA GLY A 84 -7.55 20.26 -2.15
C GLY A 84 -7.49 20.37 -0.63
N TYR A 85 -7.37 19.24 0.09
CA TYR A 85 -7.35 19.13 1.56
C TYR A 85 -6.22 18.22 2.06
N GLU A 86 -5.22 18.00 1.22
CA GLU A 86 -4.09 17.12 1.48
C GLU A 86 -3.35 17.51 2.78
N TRP A 87 -2.87 16.51 3.51
CA TRP A 87 -2.17 16.67 4.81
C TRP A 87 -0.95 17.59 4.78
N ASP A 88 -0.32 17.72 3.61
CA ASP A 88 0.84 18.58 3.34
C ASP A 88 0.51 19.73 2.36
N GLY A 89 -0.77 19.94 2.06
CA GLY A 89 -1.27 20.97 1.16
C GLY A 89 -1.48 22.34 1.83
N ALA A 90 -2.13 23.24 1.10
CA ALA A 90 -2.42 24.60 1.58
C ALA A 90 -3.54 24.64 2.65
N ASN A 91 -4.49 23.68 2.60
CA ASN A 91 -5.60 23.55 3.55
C ASN A 91 -5.60 22.14 4.16
N PRO A 92 -4.62 21.85 5.04
CA PRO A 92 -4.37 20.48 5.49
C PRO A 92 -5.42 20.01 6.51
N THR A 93 -6.42 19.28 6.05
CA THR A 93 -7.47 18.71 6.89
C THR A 93 -7.61 17.19 6.72
N GLN A 94 -6.82 16.59 5.82
CA GLN A 94 -6.74 15.13 5.66
C GLN A 94 -6.32 14.46 6.97
N THR A 95 -7.08 13.45 7.38
CA THR A 95 -6.71 12.58 8.51
C THR A 95 -5.55 11.65 8.12
N VAL A 96 -4.58 11.47 9.02
CA VAL A 96 -3.31 10.77 8.73
C VAL A 96 -3.03 9.57 9.63
N LEU A 97 -3.80 9.41 10.72
CA LEU A 97 -3.69 8.29 11.65
C LEU A 97 -5.00 7.52 11.76
N ASN A 98 -4.90 6.22 12.02
CA ASN A 98 -6.08 5.38 12.27
C ASN A 98 -6.97 5.97 13.38
N GLY A 99 -8.27 5.99 13.11
CA GLY A 99 -9.27 6.49 14.04
C GLY A 99 -9.48 8.00 14.01
N GLU A 100 -8.66 8.76 13.31
CA GLU A 100 -8.95 10.16 13.02
C GLU A 100 -10.09 10.26 12.01
N SER A 101 -10.95 11.25 12.16
CA SER A 101 -12.09 11.49 11.27
C SER A 101 -12.30 12.96 11.01
N ASN A 102 -12.55 13.31 9.75
CA ASN A 102 -12.99 14.63 9.32
C ASN A 102 -14.10 14.48 8.26
N ALA A 103 -15.33 14.29 8.73
CA ALA A 103 -16.48 14.16 7.84
C ALA A 103 -16.88 15.47 7.14
N THR A 104 -16.39 16.62 7.62
CA THR A 104 -16.76 17.94 7.06
C THR A 104 -16.14 18.14 5.67
N ASP A 105 -14.86 17.79 5.53
CA ASP A 105 -14.10 18.00 4.27
C ASP A 105 -14.00 16.73 3.43
N ALA A 106 -14.46 15.59 3.95
CA ALA A 106 -14.47 14.32 3.23
C ALA A 106 -15.54 14.29 2.12
N PRO A 107 -15.32 13.53 1.05
CA PRO A 107 -16.35 13.24 0.07
C PRO A 107 -17.60 12.63 0.71
N GLN A 108 -18.77 12.99 0.19
CA GLN A 108 -20.04 12.39 0.59
C GLN A 108 -20.44 11.42 -0.51
N SER A 109 -20.41 10.16 -0.25
CA SER A 109 -20.42 9.02 -1.18
C SER A 109 -21.75 8.75 -1.88
N THR A 110 -22.58 9.74 -2.19
CA THR A 110 -23.91 9.43 -2.69
C THR A 110 -24.16 9.76 -4.15
N ASN A 111 -23.39 10.61 -4.78
CA ASN A 111 -23.42 10.83 -6.23
C ASN A 111 -22.36 11.83 -6.69
N SER A 112 -22.07 11.82 -8.00
CA SER A 112 -21.14 12.72 -8.69
C SER A 112 -21.49 14.21 -8.66
N VAL A 113 -22.64 14.59 -8.11
CA VAL A 113 -23.12 15.97 -7.98
C VAL A 113 -23.14 16.50 -6.55
N SER A 114 -22.49 15.82 -5.64
CA SER A 114 -22.34 16.30 -4.25
C SER A 114 -21.48 17.56 -4.16
N ALA A 115 -21.41 18.14 -2.97
CA ALA A 115 -20.59 19.31 -2.69
C ALA A 115 -19.07 19.08 -2.96
N HIS A 116 -18.64 17.82 -3.07
CA HIS A 116 -17.25 17.42 -3.31
C HIS A 116 -16.95 17.06 -4.76
N GLY A 117 -18.00 16.90 -5.60
CA GLY A 117 -17.90 16.81 -7.05
C GLY A 117 -16.97 15.70 -7.54
N LEU A 118 -15.84 16.07 -8.12
CA LEU A 118 -14.89 15.14 -8.76
C LEU A 118 -14.22 14.14 -7.80
N ARG A 119 -14.38 14.28 -6.49
CA ARG A 119 -13.87 13.36 -5.47
C ARG A 119 -14.85 12.26 -5.10
N ASP A 120 -16.12 12.42 -5.44
CA ASP A 120 -17.16 11.44 -5.13
C ASP A 120 -17.08 10.27 -6.10
N PHE A 121 -17.63 9.12 -5.66
CA PHE A 121 -17.64 7.94 -6.50
C PHE A 121 -18.51 8.14 -7.76
N ASN A 122 -18.11 7.47 -8.84
CA ASN A 122 -18.90 7.43 -10.06
C ASN A 122 -20.02 6.38 -9.91
N ASP A 123 -21.28 6.81 -9.96
CA ASP A 123 -22.44 5.93 -9.91
C ASP A 123 -22.76 5.26 -11.26
N GLY A 124 -21.89 5.42 -12.25
CA GLY A 124 -22.00 4.75 -13.55
C GLY A 124 -21.73 3.25 -13.46
N THR A 125 -22.27 2.50 -14.41
CA THR A 125 -22.06 1.05 -14.52
C THR A 125 -20.72 0.68 -15.15
N SER A 126 -20.04 1.62 -15.79
CA SER A 126 -18.75 1.42 -16.45
C SER A 126 -17.75 2.46 -15.96
N PRO A 127 -16.50 2.07 -15.69
CA PRO A 127 -15.48 3.01 -15.28
C PRO A 127 -15.11 3.96 -16.42
N SER A 128 -14.83 5.20 -16.08
CA SER A 128 -14.46 6.25 -17.05
C SER A 128 -13.26 7.09 -16.60
N HIS A 129 -12.81 6.93 -15.36
CA HIS A 129 -11.75 7.72 -14.73
C HIS A 129 -10.69 6.85 -14.05
N SER A 130 -10.60 6.91 -12.71
CA SER A 130 -9.52 6.24 -11.96
C SER A 130 -9.55 4.72 -12.00
N ALA A 131 -10.72 4.10 -12.18
CA ALA A 131 -10.87 2.65 -12.22
C ALA A 131 -10.63 2.01 -13.61
N VAL A 132 -10.61 2.79 -14.70
CA VAL A 132 -10.54 2.28 -16.10
C VAL A 132 -9.39 1.29 -16.35
N ASN A 133 -8.23 1.52 -15.76
CA ASN A 133 -7.02 0.73 -16.01
C ASN A 133 -6.65 -0.16 -14.81
N THR A 134 -7.58 -0.44 -13.93
CA THR A 134 -7.35 -1.35 -12.80
C THR A 134 -7.68 -2.80 -13.20
N PHE A 135 -7.44 -3.73 -12.29
CA PHE A 135 -7.76 -5.14 -12.52
C PHE A 135 -9.28 -5.35 -12.53
N ASN A 136 -9.74 -6.31 -13.32
CA ASN A 136 -11.14 -6.71 -13.34
C ASN A 136 -11.47 -7.80 -12.29
N THR A 137 -12.75 -8.19 -12.17
CA THR A 137 -13.19 -9.20 -11.19
C THR A 137 -12.50 -10.55 -11.42
N ASN A 138 -12.34 -11.00 -12.66
CA ASN A 138 -11.64 -12.25 -12.97
C ASN A 138 -10.17 -12.18 -12.52
N GLU A 139 -9.48 -11.08 -12.82
CA GLU A 139 -8.09 -10.85 -12.40
C GLU A 139 -7.94 -10.81 -10.86
N ALA A 140 -8.90 -10.21 -10.14
CA ALA A 140 -8.92 -10.22 -8.68
C ALA A 140 -8.96 -11.65 -8.13
N PHE A 141 -9.77 -12.52 -8.72
CA PHE A 141 -9.85 -13.95 -8.35
C PHE A 141 -8.56 -14.70 -8.67
N TRP A 142 -7.89 -14.38 -9.80
CA TRP A 142 -6.56 -14.94 -10.11
C TRP A 142 -5.52 -14.54 -9.06
N TYR A 143 -5.47 -13.27 -8.67
CA TYR A 143 -4.58 -12.83 -7.59
C TYR A 143 -4.88 -13.53 -6.27
N ALA A 144 -6.15 -13.67 -5.91
CA ALA A 144 -6.53 -14.26 -4.64
C ALA A 144 -6.29 -15.79 -4.57
N LYS A 145 -6.49 -16.51 -5.69
CA LYS A 145 -6.36 -17.97 -5.71
C LYS A 145 -4.97 -18.46 -6.12
N GLU A 146 -4.31 -17.77 -7.03
CA GLU A 146 -3.09 -18.22 -7.71
C GLU A 146 -1.92 -17.26 -7.57
N GLY A 147 -2.12 -16.17 -6.83
CA GLY A 147 -1.13 -15.13 -6.61
C GLY A 147 0.02 -15.53 -5.68
N ASP A 148 -0.02 -16.70 -5.07
CA ASP A 148 1.02 -17.20 -4.15
C ASP A 148 1.45 -16.11 -3.14
N PRO A 149 0.52 -15.66 -2.27
CA PRO A 149 0.74 -14.51 -1.41
C PRO A 149 1.73 -14.81 -0.28
N HIS A 150 2.62 -13.84 0.00
CA HIS A 150 3.57 -13.86 1.12
C HIS A 150 3.49 -12.56 1.89
N TRP A 151 3.49 -12.61 3.23
CA TRP A 151 3.55 -11.42 4.07
C TRP A 151 4.97 -11.16 4.55
N GLU A 152 5.49 -9.95 4.34
CA GLU A 152 6.80 -9.55 4.84
C GLU A 152 6.71 -8.26 5.65
N ASP A 153 7.32 -8.24 6.84
CA ASP A 153 7.39 -7.08 7.73
C ASP A 153 8.44 -6.07 7.25
N ILE A 154 8.20 -5.46 6.08
CA ILE A 154 9.03 -4.38 5.53
C ILE A 154 8.57 -3.04 6.09
N LEU A 155 9.52 -2.15 6.39
CA LEU A 155 9.25 -0.76 6.73
C LEU A 155 8.90 0.05 5.49
N TRP A 156 7.86 0.86 5.60
CA TRP A 156 7.44 1.83 4.60
C TRP A 156 6.82 3.05 5.29
N ALA A 157 6.58 4.13 4.56
CA ALA A 157 6.02 5.35 5.12
C ALA A 157 4.91 5.91 4.23
N THR A 158 3.97 6.61 4.83
CA THR A 158 2.98 7.48 4.17
C THR A 158 2.56 8.59 5.12
N MET A 159 2.16 9.73 4.61
CA MET A 159 1.64 10.87 5.39
C MET A 159 2.52 11.25 6.59
N GLY A 160 3.86 11.18 6.41
CA GLY A 160 4.82 11.51 7.46
C GLY A 160 5.02 10.46 8.54
N HIS A 161 4.34 9.32 8.48
CA HIS A 161 4.38 8.25 9.48
C HIS A 161 5.00 6.96 8.94
N LEU A 162 5.59 6.20 9.87
CA LEU A 162 6.23 4.91 9.60
C LEU A 162 5.23 3.77 9.84
N TYR A 163 5.23 2.82 8.91
CA TYR A 163 4.42 1.60 8.96
C TYR A 163 5.28 0.39 8.64
N LYS A 164 4.72 -0.80 8.83
CA LYS A 164 5.40 -2.06 8.65
C LYS A 164 4.45 -3.13 8.13
N GLY A 165 4.98 -4.04 7.32
CA GLY A 165 4.23 -5.16 6.77
C GLY A 165 3.67 -4.90 5.38
N GLY A 166 3.33 -5.96 4.69
CA GLY A 166 2.64 -5.93 3.40
C GLY A 166 2.72 -7.24 2.66
N MET A 167 1.93 -7.33 1.61
CA MET A 167 1.72 -8.55 0.85
C MET A 167 2.52 -8.55 -0.45
N TRP A 168 3.33 -9.58 -0.66
CA TRP A 168 3.87 -9.92 -1.96
C TRP A 168 2.89 -10.82 -2.70
N ILE A 169 2.59 -10.51 -3.96
CA ILE A 169 1.71 -11.28 -4.83
C ILE A 169 2.38 -11.44 -6.18
N LYS A 170 2.28 -12.63 -6.80
CA LYS A 170 2.78 -12.86 -8.16
C LYS A 170 2.20 -11.85 -9.15
N LYS A 171 3.06 -11.35 -10.04
CA LYS A 171 2.65 -10.53 -11.17
C LYS A 171 1.70 -11.33 -12.08
N GLN A 172 0.76 -10.65 -12.69
CA GLN A 172 -0.21 -11.26 -13.60
C GLN A 172 0.45 -12.07 -14.71
N SER A 173 1.53 -11.56 -15.29
CA SER A 173 2.30 -12.27 -16.34
C SER A 173 2.90 -13.58 -15.85
N ILE A 174 3.24 -13.66 -14.56
CA ILE A 174 3.77 -14.87 -13.92
C ILE A 174 2.66 -15.89 -13.68
N ILE A 175 1.51 -15.43 -13.17
CA ILE A 175 0.32 -16.28 -13.01
C ILE A 175 -0.08 -16.87 -14.37
N ALA A 176 -0.15 -16.04 -15.41
CA ALA A 176 -0.47 -16.48 -16.77
C ALA A 176 0.52 -17.55 -17.26
N ARG A 177 1.82 -17.31 -17.14
CA ARG A 177 2.88 -18.27 -17.49
C ARG A 177 2.72 -19.59 -16.75
N ASP A 178 2.56 -19.55 -15.42
CA ASP A 178 2.49 -20.73 -14.56
C ASP A 178 1.23 -21.57 -14.83
N LYS A 179 0.17 -20.94 -15.33
CA LYS A 179 -1.10 -21.60 -15.71
C LYS A 179 -1.21 -21.93 -17.19
N GLY A 180 -0.20 -21.63 -18.01
CA GLY A 180 -0.23 -21.86 -19.46
C GLY A 180 -1.31 -21.02 -20.17
N LYS A 181 -1.59 -19.81 -19.67
CA LYS A 181 -2.58 -18.88 -20.19
C LYS A 181 -1.93 -17.59 -20.69
N THR A 182 -2.67 -16.81 -21.45
CA THR A 182 -2.32 -15.42 -21.79
C THR A 182 -2.90 -14.49 -20.72
N ILE A 183 -2.36 -13.26 -20.63
CA ILE A 183 -2.94 -12.20 -19.77
C ILE A 183 -4.40 -11.93 -20.17
N GLN A 184 -4.72 -11.96 -21.46
CA GLN A 184 -6.10 -11.76 -21.89
C GLN A 184 -7.03 -12.84 -21.38
N GLN A 185 -6.60 -14.11 -21.38
CA GLN A 185 -7.42 -15.19 -20.81
C GLN A 185 -7.67 -15.03 -19.29
N LEU A 186 -6.70 -14.45 -18.54
CA LEU A 186 -6.95 -14.11 -17.13
C LEU A 186 -7.99 -13.01 -16.95
N LYS A 187 -8.13 -12.11 -17.93
CA LYS A 187 -9.19 -11.08 -17.95
C LYS A 187 -10.55 -11.64 -18.36
N ASP A 188 -10.56 -12.60 -19.27
CA ASP A 188 -11.79 -13.13 -19.85
C ASP A 188 -12.49 -14.13 -18.93
N GLU A 189 -11.72 -14.87 -18.12
CA GLU A 189 -12.25 -15.92 -17.22
C GLU A 189 -11.48 -15.97 -15.89
N ALA A 190 -12.18 -16.27 -14.82
CA ALA A 190 -11.61 -16.56 -13.49
C ALA A 190 -10.97 -17.97 -13.44
N PRO A 191 -10.26 -18.33 -12.34
CA PRO A 191 -9.60 -19.65 -12.20
C PRO A 191 -10.51 -20.88 -12.31
N ASP A 192 -11.80 -20.71 -12.15
CA ASP A 192 -12.82 -21.78 -12.29
C ASP A 192 -13.43 -21.86 -13.70
N GLY A 193 -12.97 -21.02 -14.63
CA GLY A 193 -13.44 -20.96 -16.02
C GLY A 193 -14.69 -20.11 -16.24
N ASN A 194 -15.19 -19.43 -15.20
CA ASN A 194 -16.34 -18.54 -15.33
C ASN A 194 -15.90 -17.10 -15.60
N ASN A 195 -16.74 -16.35 -16.32
CA ASN A 195 -16.58 -14.90 -16.46
C ASN A 195 -17.46 -14.18 -15.43
N TYR A 196 -16.82 -13.44 -14.53
CA TYR A 196 -17.48 -12.71 -13.45
C TYR A 196 -17.59 -11.20 -13.67
N THR A 197 -17.05 -10.67 -14.76
CA THR A 197 -17.10 -9.22 -15.06
C THR A 197 -18.52 -8.71 -15.33
N THR A 198 -19.44 -9.60 -15.73
CA THR A 198 -20.84 -9.29 -15.98
C THR A 198 -21.80 -9.91 -14.97
N ASN A 199 -21.26 -10.52 -13.90
CA ASN A 199 -22.04 -11.24 -12.92
C ASN A 199 -22.67 -10.27 -11.90
N THR A 200 -23.98 -10.38 -11.71
CA THR A 200 -24.77 -9.59 -10.76
C THR A 200 -24.81 -10.19 -9.36
N ASN A 201 -24.29 -11.40 -9.16
CA ASN A 201 -24.28 -12.06 -7.86
C ASN A 201 -23.17 -11.51 -6.97
N ASN A 202 -23.43 -11.54 -5.67
CA ASN A 202 -22.42 -11.24 -4.68
C ASN A 202 -21.33 -12.31 -4.72
N LEU A 203 -20.12 -11.90 -5.14
CA LEU A 203 -18.97 -12.79 -5.25
C LEU A 203 -17.95 -12.44 -4.17
N LEU A 204 -17.49 -13.46 -3.49
CA LEU A 204 -16.48 -13.33 -2.47
C LEU A 204 -15.60 -14.58 -2.44
N TYR A 205 -14.30 -14.36 -2.56
CA TYR A 205 -13.28 -15.37 -2.29
C TYR A 205 -12.31 -14.84 -1.25
N LYS A 206 -12.21 -15.51 -0.12
CA LYS A 206 -11.24 -15.21 0.92
C LYS A 206 -10.37 -16.43 1.17
N SER A 207 -9.07 -16.27 1.04
CA SER A 207 -8.11 -17.39 1.09
C SER A 207 -8.18 -18.18 2.40
N SER A 208 -8.38 -17.51 3.54
CA SER A 208 -8.50 -18.15 4.85
C SER A 208 -9.71 -19.10 4.96
N ASP A 209 -10.81 -18.80 4.28
CA ASP A 209 -12.03 -19.63 4.30
C ASP A 209 -11.84 -20.95 3.53
N HIS A 210 -10.78 -21.03 2.73
CA HIS A 210 -10.33 -22.22 2.00
C HIS A 210 -9.10 -22.87 2.62
N GLY A 211 -8.76 -22.55 3.87
CA GLY A 211 -7.63 -23.14 4.59
C GLY A 211 -6.25 -22.68 4.09
N VAL A 212 -6.18 -21.63 3.30
CA VAL A 212 -4.91 -21.06 2.82
C VAL A 212 -4.29 -20.22 3.93
N THR A 213 -3.08 -20.58 4.35
CA THR A 213 -2.26 -19.80 5.28
C THR A 213 -1.27 -18.95 4.46
N ILE A 214 -1.16 -17.69 4.80
CA ILE A 214 -0.20 -16.79 4.17
C ILE A 214 1.19 -17.02 4.78
N PRO A 215 2.21 -17.48 4.02
CA PRO A 215 3.57 -17.64 4.52
C PRO A 215 4.16 -16.30 4.94
N GLU A 216 4.94 -16.32 6.02
CA GLU A 216 5.74 -15.16 6.42
C GLU A 216 7.09 -15.15 5.71
N GLY A 217 7.54 -13.96 5.34
CA GLY A 217 8.83 -13.70 4.69
C GLY A 217 8.73 -13.41 3.21
N ARG A 218 9.87 -12.98 2.69
CA ARG A 218 10.03 -12.61 1.28
C ARG A 218 10.01 -13.85 0.38
N PRO A 219 9.26 -13.84 -0.75
CA PRO A 219 9.35 -14.92 -1.72
C PRO A 219 10.74 -15.01 -2.35
N VAL A 220 11.14 -16.23 -2.74
CA VAL A 220 12.50 -16.50 -3.23
C VAL A 220 12.79 -15.72 -4.52
N ASN A 221 11.85 -15.73 -5.48
CA ASN A 221 12.00 -15.07 -6.77
C ASN A 221 11.32 -13.69 -6.77
N ILE A 222 11.81 -12.76 -5.95
CA ILE A 222 11.20 -11.45 -5.73
C ILE A 222 10.83 -10.69 -7.02
N ASN A 223 11.57 -10.87 -8.10
CA ASN A 223 11.31 -10.24 -9.39
C ASN A 223 10.01 -10.71 -10.06
N GLU A 224 9.45 -11.84 -9.62
CA GLU A 224 8.17 -12.38 -10.09
C GLU A 224 6.96 -11.81 -9.33
N TYR A 225 7.20 -11.03 -8.28
CA TYR A 225 6.18 -10.49 -7.40
C TYR A 225 6.11 -8.97 -7.45
N PHE A 226 5.02 -8.43 -6.98
CA PHE A 226 4.86 -7.03 -6.61
C PHE A 226 4.38 -6.92 -5.17
N PHE A 227 4.66 -5.80 -4.55
CA PHE A 227 4.34 -5.56 -3.13
C PHE A 227 3.14 -4.65 -2.99
N LEU A 228 2.19 -5.05 -2.16
CA LEU A 228 1.02 -4.27 -1.77
C LEU A 228 1.14 -3.88 -0.29
N PRO A 229 1.33 -2.60 0.02
CA PRO A 229 1.29 -2.10 1.39
C PRO A 229 -0.14 -2.10 1.92
N PRO A 230 -0.35 -2.35 3.22
CA PRO A 230 -1.66 -2.21 3.87
C PRO A 230 -1.99 -0.73 4.10
N LEU A 231 -2.41 -0.04 3.04
CA LEU A 231 -2.69 1.41 3.05
C LEU A 231 -3.99 1.78 3.77
N GLY A 232 -4.79 0.82 4.23
CA GLY A 232 -6.09 1.11 4.84
C GLY A 232 -7.11 1.60 3.82
N ALA A 233 -8.12 2.29 4.34
CA ALA A 233 -9.15 2.95 3.54
C ALA A 233 -9.71 4.17 4.27
N TYR A 234 -10.27 5.11 3.53
CA TYR A 234 -11.10 6.16 4.08
C TYR A 234 -12.58 5.77 3.99
N PHE A 235 -13.30 5.98 5.08
CA PHE A 235 -14.75 5.83 5.15
C PHE A 235 -15.36 7.04 5.85
N LEU A 236 -16.15 7.83 5.15
CA LEU A 236 -16.78 9.07 5.64
C LEU A 236 -15.77 10.01 6.36
N GLY A 237 -14.57 10.12 5.83
CA GLY A 237 -13.50 10.95 6.39
C GLY A 237 -12.68 10.31 7.49
N ALA A 238 -13.04 9.12 7.95
CA ALA A 238 -12.24 8.34 8.89
C ALA A 238 -11.20 7.49 8.15
N LEU A 239 -9.96 7.52 8.62
CA LEU A 239 -8.91 6.63 8.14
C LEU A 239 -8.91 5.36 8.98
N GLU A 240 -9.07 4.21 8.32
CA GLU A 240 -9.19 2.91 8.98
C GLU A 240 -8.19 1.90 8.42
N ALA A 241 -7.76 0.98 9.28
CA ALA A 241 -6.92 -0.17 8.97
C ALA A 241 -5.58 0.15 8.27
N LEU A 242 -5.09 1.39 8.34
CA LEU A 242 -3.76 1.76 7.83
C LEU A 242 -2.66 1.01 8.62
N GLY A 243 -1.80 0.29 7.90
CA GLY A 243 -0.79 -0.60 8.48
C GLY A 243 -1.28 -2.03 8.78
N ASP A 244 -2.58 -2.30 8.62
CA ASP A 244 -3.17 -3.64 8.84
C ASP A 244 -3.74 -4.24 7.55
N THR A 245 -4.58 -3.50 6.84
CA THR A 245 -5.27 -3.99 5.65
C THR A 245 -5.05 -3.05 4.47
N GLY A 246 -4.73 -3.59 3.30
CA GLY A 246 -4.73 -2.87 2.03
C GLY A 246 -6.04 -3.11 1.29
N CYS A 247 -6.66 -2.04 0.76
CA CYS A 247 -7.89 -2.08 -0.02
C CYS A 247 -7.64 -1.46 -1.39
N PHE A 248 -7.94 -2.19 -2.47
CA PHE A 248 -7.64 -1.78 -3.83
C PHE A 248 -8.87 -1.99 -4.72
N TRP A 249 -9.29 -0.94 -5.40
CA TRP A 249 -10.43 -0.99 -6.32
C TRP A 249 -10.07 -1.67 -7.65
N GLY A 250 -11.01 -2.47 -8.17
CA GLY A 250 -11.01 -2.98 -9.54
C GLY A 250 -11.87 -2.13 -10.48
N SER A 251 -12.00 -2.61 -11.72
CA SER A 251 -12.64 -1.86 -12.81
C SER A 251 -14.15 -2.01 -12.88
N GLU A 252 -14.76 -3.02 -12.27
CA GLU A 252 -16.21 -3.20 -12.34
C GLU A 252 -16.93 -2.67 -11.11
N SER A 253 -18.01 -1.88 -11.35
CA SER A 253 -18.99 -1.59 -10.32
C SER A 253 -19.94 -2.78 -10.14
N HIS A 254 -20.44 -2.96 -8.94
CA HIS A 254 -21.55 -3.89 -8.69
C HIS A 254 -22.88 -3.31 -9.18
N VAL A 255 -23.71 -4.14 -9.81
CA VAL A 255 -24.97 -3.73 -10.44
C VAL A 255 -26.00 -3.13 -9.46
N SER A 256 -25.83 -3.31 -8.17
CA SER A 256 -26.68 -2.74 -7.12
C SER A 256 -26.23 -1.36 -6.63
N ALA A 257 -25.31 -0.69 -7.31
CA ALA A 257 -24.84 0.69 -7.06
C ALA A 257 -24.17 0.96 -5.70
N THR A 258 -23.85 -0.04 -4.90
CA THR A 258 -23.24 0.16 -3.57
C THR A 258 -21.90 -0.53 -3.37
N GLY A 259 -21.28 -1.01 -4.43
CA GLY A 259 -20.00 -1.68 -4.34
C GLY A 259 -19.29 -1.82 -5.68
N ALA A 260 -18.02 -2.17 -5.62
CA ALA A 260 -17.21 -2.43 -6.78
C ALA A 260 -16.25 -3.60 -6.52
N THR A 261 -15.68 -4.14 -7.60
CA THR A 261 -14.59 -5.10 -7.50
C THR A 261 -13.48 -4.54 -6.63
N ASN A 262 -13.05 -5.31 -5.67
CA ASN A 262 -11.94 -4.95 -4.80
C ASN A 262 -11.07 -6.15 -4.46
N LEU A 263 -9.80 -5.85 -4.17
CA LEU A 263 -8.83 -6.77 -3.63
C LEU A 263 -8.40 -6.25 -2.25
N ARG A 264 -8.58 -7.06 -1.21
CA ARG A 264 -8.11 -6.74 0.13
C ARG A 264 -7.02 -7.71 0.56
N VAL A 265 -6.01 -7.19 1.21
CA VAL A 265 -4.87 -7.96 1.68
C VAL A 265 -4.55 -7.59 3.12
N ASN A 266 -4.32 -8.59 3.96
CA ASN A 266 -3.69 -8.41 5.26
C ASN A 266 -2.86 -9.66 5.62
N LYS A 267 -2.22 -9.66 6.77
CA LYS A 267 -1.34 -10.76 7.20
C LYS A 267 -2.01 -12.16 7.16
N ASN A 268 -3.32 -12.23 7.30
CA ASN A 268 -4.05 -13.48 7.46
C ASN A 268 -4.81 -13.93 6.22
N PHE A 269 -5.06 -13.03 5.26
CA PHE A 269 -5.84 -13.36 4.07
C PHE A 269 -5.53 -12.47 2.87
N ILE A 270 -5.87 -12.97 1.69
CA ILE A 270 -6.17 -12.20 0.49
C ILE A 270 -7.63 -12.45 0.13
N LEU A 271 -8.35 -11.40 -0.21
CA LEU A 271 -9.78 -11.43 -0.50
C LEU A 271 -10.06 -10.71 -1.82
N ALA A 272 -10.74 -11.38 -2.73
CA ALA A 272 -11.34 -10.79 -3.93
C ALA A 272 -12.85 -10.72 -3.75
N SER A 273 -13.46 -9.59 -4.05
CA SER A 273 -14.90 -9.36 -3.88
C SER A 273 -15.39 -8.34 -4.90
N ASN A 274 -16.70 -8.41 -5.22
CA ASN A 274 -17.41 -7.36 -5.97
C ASN A 274 -18.49 -6.66 -5.12
N ILE A 275 -18.54 -6.89 -3.80
CA ILE A 275 -19.67 -6.54 -2.94
C ILE A 275 -19.39 -5.31 -2.07
N LEU A 276 -18.13 -4.94 -1.87
CA LEU A 276 -17.79 -3.96 -0.84
C LEU A 276 -17.48 -2.61 -1.46
N GLY A 277 -18.29 -1.63 -1.11
CA GLY A 277 -18.08 -0.21 -1.29
C GLY A 277 -17.94 0.48 0.06
#